data_db27e8c41a1d2a0f8ab228e347f336ad
#
_entry.id   db27e8c41a1d2a0f8ab228e347f336ad
#
_cell.length_a   1.000
_cell.length_b   1.000
_cell.length_c   1.000
_cell.angle_alpha   90.00
_cell.angle_beta   90.00
_cell.angle_gamma   90.00
#
_symmetry.space_group_name_H-M   'P 1'
#
loop_
_entity.id
_entity.type
_entity.pdbx_description
1 polymer ?
#
loop_
_entity_poly.entity_id
_entity_poly.type
_entity_poly.pdbx_seq_one_letter_code
_entity_poly.pdbx_strand_id
1 'polypeptide(L)'
;MCSIMGYTAKDIRLEDLRKGFDKTVSRGPDMSRTLETPAGWLFFHRLAIMGLTEEGMQPFELDGSAVVCNGELYGFRSVKEELRRKGYTFKSDSDCEILLPLYKEEGTEMFKKLDAEFALIIYDAETDSFIAARDPIGIRPLYYGYSESGHIMFASEPKNLVGLCHRVMPFPPGHYYKDGKFTCYCDIAEVEEVCHDDLETVCKNIHDKLVAGIEKRLDADAPLGFLLSGGLDSSLVCSVAAKLLKKPIRTFAIGMSEDAIDLKYAREVADYIHSDHTEVIITKDDVIENLETVIALLGTYDITTIRASMGMYLVCKAIHEQTDVRVLLTGEISDELFGYKYTDFAPSAAAFQTEAQKRVRELHMYDVLRADRCISANSLEARVPFGDLDFVKYVMSVDPEMKLNKYKKGKYLLRHAFEGDYLPLPILYREKAAFSDAIGHSMVDYLKAYAETKYTDDEMKLRAAKYPFATPFTKESLLYREIFEKYYPGQAEMVKDFWMPNKAWEGCDVNDPSARVLANYGASGE
;
A
#
# COMPACT_ATOMS: atom_id res chain seq x y z
N MET A 1 1.14 -7.64 9.16
CA MET A 1 0.61 -6.29 9.49
C MET A 1 -0.45 -6.42 10.55
N CYS A 2 -0.40 -5.57 11.56
CA CYS A 2 -1.35 -5.56 12.65
C CYS A 2 -2.72 -4.97 12.26
N SER A 3 -3.69 -5.03 13.15
CA SER A 3 -4.93 -4.27 13.07
C SER A 3 -5.14 -3.46 14.34
N ILE A 4 -5.60 -2.23 14.18
CA ILE A 4 -5.91 -1.31 15.27
C ILE A 4 -7.33 -0.78 15.14
N MET A 5 -7.96 -0.47 16.29
CA MET A 5 -9.22 0.27 16.34
C MET A 5 -9.27 1.09 17.63
N GLY A 6 -9.86 2.28 17.57
CA GLY A 6 -10.12 3.14 18.71
C GLY A 6 -11.53 3.72 18.66
N TYR A 7 -12.18 3.79 19.80
CA TYR A 7 -13.46 4.46 19.96
C TYR A 7 -13.42 5.44 21.13
N THR A 8 -13.80 6.69 20.88
CA THR A 8 -13.68 7.80 21.82
C THR A 8 -14.87 7.98 22.75
N ALA A 9 -15.63 6.88 23.03
CA ALA A 9 -16.76 6.86 23.94
C ALA A 9 -17.02 5.44 24.47
N LYS A 10 -18.07 5.26 25.27
CA LYS A 10 -18.46 3.97 25.88
C LYS A 10 -19.94 3.64 25.70
N ASP A 11 -20.65 4.35 24.86
CA ASP A 11 -22.10 4.22 24.63
C ASP A 11 -22.48 3.10 23.65
N ILE A 12 -21.50 2.48 22.97
CA ILE A 12 -21.68 1.27 22.18
C ILE A 12 -21.22 0.05 23.00
N ARG A 13 -21.98 -1.03 22.95
CA ARG A 13 -21.64 -2.27 23.68
C ARG A 13 -20.28 -2.81 23.19
N LEU A 14 -19.43 -3.21 24.13
CA LEU A 14 -18.12 -3.77 23.81
C LEU A 14 -18.19 -4.97 22.86
N GLU A 15 -19.24 -5.80 22.97
CA GLU A 15 -19.47 -6.94 22.08
C GLU A 15 -19.64 -6.51 20.61
N ASP A 16 -20.38 -5.43 20.34
CA ASP A 16 -20.61 -4.92 18.99
C ASP A 16 -19.33 -4.31 18.42
N LEU A 17 -18.54 -3.60 19.25
CA LEU A 17 -17.21 -3.09 18.87
C LEU A 17 -16.27 -4.24 18.52
N ARG A 18 -16.19 -5.28 19.35
CA ARG A 18 -15.36 -6.48 19.10
C ARG A 18 -15.77 -7.18 17.80
N LYS A 19 -17.07 -7.39 17.60
CA LYS A 19 -17.58 -8.00 16.36
C LYS A 19 -17.17 -7.19 15.11
N GLY A 20 -17.15 -5.86 15.21
CA GLY A 20 -16.62 -5.00 14.16
C GLY A 20 -15.13 -5.20 13.97
N PHE A 21 -14.34 -5.19 15.05
CA PHE A 21 -12.91 -5.29 15.03
C PHE A 21 -12.40 -6.66 14.54
N ASP A 22 -13.02 -7.74 14.96
CA ASP A 22 -12.62 -9.12 14.63
C ASP A 22 -12.73 -9.45 13.13
N LYS A 23 -13.41 -8.62 12.33
CA LYS A 23 -13.41 -8.73 10.86
C LYS A 23 -11.99 -8.59 10.26
N THR A 24 -11.02 -8.09 11.03
CA THR A 24 -9.63 -7.93 10.61
C THR A 24 -8.64 -8.79 11.40
N VAL A 25 -9.08 -9.84 12.05
CA VAL A 25 -8.21 -10.75 12.82
C VAL A 25 -7.11 -11.37 11.94
N SER A 26 -7.38 -11.61 10.64
CA SER A 26 -6.38 -12.14 9.69
C SER A 26 -5.15 -11.22 9.52
N ARG A 27 -5.28 -9.93 9.79
CA ARG A 27 -4.12 -9.01 9.76
C ARG A 27 -3.12 -9.30 10.90
N GLY A 28 -3.61 -9.70 12.05
CA GLY A 28 -2.79 -9.95 13.24
C GLY A 28 -3.30 -11.17 14.02
N PRO A 29 -3.09 -12.39 13.50
CA PRO A 29 -3.68 -13.59 14.08
C PRO A 29 -2.97 -14.10 15.33
N ASP A 30 -1.77 -13.58 15.64
CA ASP A 30 -0.93 -14.17 16.70
C ASP A 30 -1.47 -13.85 18.09
N MET A 31 -1.96 -12.62 18.32
CA MET A 31 -2.49 -12.19 19.63
C MET A 31 -3.54 -11.09 19.47
N SER A 32 -4.47 -10.98 20.43
CA SER A 32 -5.49 -9.93 20.47
C SER A 32 -5.61 -9.33 21.85
N ARG A 33 -5.75 -8.00 21.94
CA ARG A 33 -5.97 -7.29 23.20
C ARG A 33 -6.98 -6.15 23.02
N THR A 34 -7.80 -5.94 24.06
CA THR A 34 -8.68 -4.79 24.18
C THR A 34 -8.34 -4.06 25.47
N LEU A 35 -8.18 -2.75 25.43
CA LEU A 35 -7.93 -1.90 26.58
C LEU A 35 -9.07 -0.91 26.74
N GLU A 36 -9.65 -0.87 27.94
CA GLU A 36 -10.56 0.19 28.36
C GLU A 36 -9.77 1.38 28.89
N THR A 37 -10.07 2.57 28.38
CA THR A 37 -9.53 3.84 28.88
C THR A 37 -10.66 4.65 29.54
N PRO A 38 -10.39 5.68 30.35
CA PRO A 38 -11.42 6.59 30.85
C PRO A 38 -12.34 7.12 29.76
N ALA A 39 -11.81 7.58 28.63
CA ALA A 39 -12.56 8.18 27.52
C ALA A 39 -13.12 7.18 26.49
N GLY A 40 -12.72 5.90 26.50
CA GLY A 40 -13.20 4.95 25.47
C GLY A 40 -12.41 3.64 25.40
N TRP A 41 -12.14 3.16 24.19
CA TRP A 41 -11.60 1.82 23.95
C TRP A 41 -10.46 1.83 22.94
N LEU A 42 -9.44 0.99 23.15
CA LEU A 42 -8.40 0.62 22.19
C LEU A 42 -8.40 -0.88 21.94
N PHE A 43 -8.20 -1.27 20.68
CA PHE A 43 -8.17 -2.67 20.25
C PHE A 43 -6.93 -2.91 19.39
N PHE A 44 -6.34 -4.10 19.54
CA PHE A 44 -5.15 -4.50 18.81
C PHE A 44 -5.19 -5.99 18.45
N HIS A 45 -4.94 -6.30 17.15
CA HIS A 45 -4.58 -7.65 16.67
C HIS A 45 -3.13 -7.61 16.19
N ARG A 46 -2.31 -8.50 16.71
CA ARG A 46 -0.87 -8.55 16.48
C ARG A 46 -0.49 -9.56 15.40
N LEU A 47 0.33 -9.12 14.44
CA LEU A 47 1.25 -9.94 13.67
C LEU A 47 2.66 -9.63 14.18
N ALA A 48 3.33 -10.60 14.77
CA ALA A 48 4.65 -10.42 15.36
C ALA A 48 5.73 -10.40 14.25
N ILE A 49 6.34 -9.25 14.04
CA ILE A 49 7.40 -9.00 13.03
C ILE A 49 8.68 -8.54 13.71
N MET A 50 8.59 -7.55 14.61
CA MET A 50 9.68 -7.08 15.46
C MET A 50 9.37 -7.41 16.92
N GLY A 51 10.40 -7.86 17.68
CA GLY A 51 10.22 -8.26 19.07
C GLY A 51 9.20 -9.38 19.22
N LEU A 52 9.52 -10.58 18.78
CA LEU A 52 8.59 -11.71 18.63
C LEU A 52 7.98 -12.23 19.94
N THR A 53 8.45 -11.77 21.09
CA THR A 53 7.97 -12.19 22.41
C THR A 53 6.64 -11.53 22.80
N GLU A 54 6.01 -12.02 23.86
CA GLU A 54 4.73 -11.48 24.36
C GLU A 54 4.85 -10.05 24.87
N GLU A 55 6.02 -9.61 25.32
CA GLU A 55 6.28 -8.24 25.77
C GLU A 55 6.09 -7.19 24.66
N GLY A 56 6.19 -7.61 23.38
CA GLY A 56 5.86 -6.75 22.23
C GLY A 56 4.37 -6.57 21.96
N MET A 57 3.47 -7.09 22.83
CA MET A 57 2.02 -6.94 22.67
C MET A 57 1.54 -5.55 23.05
N GLN A 58 0.74 -4.97 22.17
CA GLN A 58 0.08 -3.66 22.36
C GLN A 58 -1.35 -3.81 22.91
N PRO A 59 -1.96 -2.75 23.50
CA PRO A 59 -1.42 -1.39 23.68
C PRO A 59 -0.20 -1.33 24.57
N PHE A 60 0.79 -0.50 24.20
CA PHE A 60 1.82 -0.08 25.16
C PHE A 60 1.26 1.01 26.05
N GLU A 61 1.65 0.99 27.31
CA GLU A 61 1.14 1.89 28.35
C GLU A 61 2.29 2.63 29.06
N LEU A 62 2.12 3.94 29.28
CA LEU A 62 3.06 4.81 29.99
C LEU A 62 2.29 5.91 30.72
N ASP A 63 2.44 6.01 32.05
CA ASP A 63 1.85 7.06 32.90
C ASP A 63 0.33 7.23 32.67
N GLY A 64 -0.40 6.13 32.47
CA GLY A 64 -1.86 6.13 32.21
C GLY A 64 -2.26 6.35 30.76
N SER A 65 -1.35 6.82 29.91
CA SER A 65 -1.55 6.90 28.46
C SER A 65 -1.31 5.54 27.80
N ALA A 66 -1.91 5.33 26.61
CA ALA A 66 -1.78 4.08 25.86
C ALA A 66 -1.67 4.33 24.36
N VAL A 67 -0.96 3.45 23.64
CA VAL A 67 -0.83 3.51 22.16
C VAL A 67 -1.04 2.17 21.52
N VAL A 68 -1.76 2.16 20.40
CA VAL A 68 -1.79 1.07 19.42
C VAL A 68 -1.28 1.59 18.08
N CYS A 69 -0.41 0.80 17.44
CA CYS A 69 0.22 1.14 16.17
C CYS A 69 0.24 -0.09 15.26
N ASN A 70 -0.29 0.06 14.06
CA ASN A 70 0.00 -0.82 12.93
C ASN A 70 1.09 -0.13 12.11
N GLY A 71 2.35 -0.52 12.29
CA GLY A 71 3.47 0.16 11.65
C GLY A 71 4.79 -0.56 11.79
N GLU A 72 5.79 0.00 11.13
CA GLU A 72 7.20 -0.32 11.20
C GLU A 72 7.98 0.99 11.31
N LEU A 73 8.73 1.15 12.39
CA LEU A 73 9.52 2.35 12.68
C LEU A 73 11.00 2.06 12.42
N TYR A 74 11.52 2.63 11.34
CA TYR A 74 12.90 2.42 10.94
C TYR A 74 13.87 3.18 11.84
N GLY A 75 15.03 2.59 12.11
CA GLY A 75 16.04 3.22 12.97
C GLY A 75 15.66 3.36 14.46
N PHE A 76 14.60 2.69 14.91
CA PHE A 76 14.05 2.81 16.28
C PHE A 76 15.08 2.50 17.37
N ARG A 77 16.08 1.64 17.10
CA ARG A 77 17.08 1.23 18.10
C ARG A 77 17.91 2.43 18.60
N SER A 78 18.31 3.34 17.70
CA SER A 78 19.03 4.56 18.08
C SER A 78 18.15 5.50 18.89
N VAL A 79 16.89 5.67 18.51
CA VAL A 79 15.90 6.47 19.25
C VAL A 79 15.65 5.87 20.63
N LYS A 80 15.55 4.54 20.73
CA LYS A 80 15.39 3.83 22.01
C LYS A 80 16.55 4.07 22.97
N GLU A 81 17.80 4.10 22.45
CA GLU A 81 18.98 4.42 23.25
C GLU A 81 18.98 5.89 23.73
N GLU A 82 18.55 6.82 22.91
CA GLU A 82 18.40 8.23 23.31
C GLU A 82 17.35 8.40 24.42
N LEU A 83 16.21 7.73 24.28
CA LEU A 83 15.16 7.75 25.29
C LEU A 83 15.60 7.07 26.59
N ARG A 84 16.41 6.00 26.53
CA ARG A 84 17.03 5.40 27.74
C ARG A 84 17.93 6.38 28.50
N ARG A 85 18.71 7.20 27.77
CA ARG A 85 19.53 8.26 28.40
C ARG A 85 18.69 9.34 29.11
N LYS A 86 17.43 9.54 28.66
CA LYS A 86 16.46 10.43 29.30
C LYS A 86 15.71 9.77 30.47
N GLY A 87 15.98 8.48 30.75
CA GLY A 87 15.40 7.76 31.89
C GLY A 87 14.22 6.85 31.57
N TYR A 88 13.84 6.70 30.31
CA TYR A 88 12.79 5.75 29.92
C TYR A 88 13.29 4.31 29.96
N THR A 89 12.40 3.39 30.31
CA THR A 89 12.68 1.95 30.34
C THR A 89 11.80 1.24 29.32
N PHE A 90 12.33 0.18 28.70
CA PHE A 90 11.66 -0.60 27.66
C PHE A 90 11.66 -2.07 28.05
N LYS A 91 10.56 -2.75 27.80
CA LYS A 91 10.35 -4.16 28.18
C LYS A 91 10.50 -5.12 27.01
N SER A 92 10.32 -4.63 25.77
CA SER A 92 10.31 -5.44 24.57
C SER A 92 11.38 -4.98 23.57
N ASP A 93 11.57 -5.75 22.51
CA ASP A 93 12.34 -5.35 21.32
C ASP A 93 11.44 -4.83 20.19
N SER A 94 10.14 -4.56 20.49
CA SER A 94 9.26 -3.90 19.53
C SER A 94 9.72 -2.47 19.25
N ASP A 95 9.65 -2.11 17.99
CA ASP A 95 9.89 -0.76 17.47
C ASP A 95 8.85 0.24 17.98
N CYS A 96 7.58 -0.17 18.04
CA CYS A 96 6.45 0.69 18.44
C CYS A 96 6.47 1.10 19.93
N GLU A 97 7.27 0.45 20.78
CA GLU A 97 7.36 0.81 22.21
C GLU A 97 7.95 2.20 22.46
N ILE A 98 8.66 2.79 21.47
CA ILE A 98 9.21 4.15 21.59
C ILE A 98 8.14 5.25 21.42
N LEU A 99 6.94 4.95 20.93
CA LEU A 99 5.96 5.96 20.52
C LEU A 99 5.45 6.81 21.69
N LEU A 100 5.09 6.20 22.82
CA LEU A 100 4.63 6.98 23.98
C LEU A 100 5.73 7.85 24.60
N PRO A 101 6.96 7.35 24.82
CA PRO A 101 8.07 8.20 25.22
C PRO A 101 8.32 9.39 24.27
N LEU A 102 8.28 9.16 22.95
CA LEU A 102 8.42 10.24 21.97
C LEU A 102 7.27 11.25 22.05
N TYR A 103 6.03 10.75 22.16
CA TYR A 103 4.87 11.63 22.30
C TYR A 103 4.96 12.49 23.58
N LYS A 104 5.43 11.92 24.67
CA LYS A 104 5.62 12.63 25.94
C LYS A 104 6.69 13.74 25.84
N GLU A 105 7.76 13.49 25.09
CA GLU A 105 8.84 14.46 24.90
C GLU A 105 8.48 15.58 23.90
N GLU A 106 7.78 15.25 22.82
CA GLU A 106 7.65 16.11 21.65
C GLU A 106 6.20 16.43 21.26
N GLY A 107 5.23 15.80 21.89
CA GLY A 107 3.83 15.92 21.50
C GLY A 107 3.62 15.51 20.05
N THR A 108 2.77 16.24 19.32
CA THR A 108 2.47 15.96 17.90
C THR A 108 3.60 16.28 16.93
N GLU A 109 4.65 17.02 17.37
CA GLU A 109 5.82 17.30 16.51
C GLU A 109 6.64 16.02 16.21
N MET A 110 6.50 14.97 17.04
CA MET A 110 7.12 13.68 16.77
C MET A 110 6.77 13.14 15.37
N PHE A 111 5.54 13.38 14.89
CA PHE A 111 5.07 12.83 13.59
C PHE A 111 5.91 13.31 12.41
N LYS A 112 6.51 14.49 12.46
CA LYS A 112 7.40 15.04 11.43
C LYS A 112 8.76 14.35 11.39
N LYS A 113 9.14 13.67 12.48
CA LYS A 113 10.46 13.06 12.67
C LYS A 113 10.46 11.55 12.47
N LEU A 114 9.29 10.91 12.48
CA LEU A 114 9.18 9.47 12.31
C LEU A 114 9.58 9.06 10.89
N ASP A 115 10.62 8.24 10.76
CA ASP A 115 10.92 7.47 9.56
C ASP A 115 10.19 6.14 9.67
N ALA A 116 8.96 6.08 9.15
CA ALA A 116 8.05 4.98 9.43
C ALA A 116 6.94 4.84 8.40
N GLU A 117 6.45 3.62 8.28
CA GLU A 117 5.16 3.28 7.67
C GLU A 117 4.18 3.00 8.80
N PHE A 118 3.21 3.86 9.06
CA PHE A 118 2.40 3.73 10.27
C PHE A 118 0.97 4.25 10.19
N ALA A 119 0.12 3.62 10.98
CA ALA A 119 -1.14 4.16 11.45
C ALA A 119 -1.22 3.90 12.96
N LEU A 120 -1.49 4.93 13.76
CA LEU A 120 -1.52 4.81 15.21
C LEU A 120 -2.70 5.53 15.84
N ILE A 121 -3.03 5.10 17.07
CA ILE A 121 -4.01 5.75 17.92
C ILE A 121 -3.42 5.83 19.33
N ILE A 122 -3.33 7.03 19.89
CA ILE A 122 -2.89 7.30 21.26
C ILE A 122 -4.10 7.71 22.08
N TYR A 123 -4.26 7.13 23.25
CA TYR A 123 -5.03 7.71 24.34
C TYR A 123 -4.08 8.48 25.23
N ASP A 124 -4.31 9.78 25.38
CA ASP A 124 -3.55 10.68 26.23
C ASP A 124 -4.27 10.90 27.55
N ALA A 125 -3.69 10.40 28.64
CA ALA A 125 -4.28 10.48 29.97
C ALA A 125 -4.23 11.89 30.57
N GLU A 126 -3.31 12.78 30.11
CA GLU A 126 -3.22 14.16 30.62
C GLU A 126 -4.40 15.01 30.13
N THR A 127 -4.84 14.76 28.88
CA THR A 127 -5.94 15.53 28.28
C THR A 127 -7.25 14.74 28.22
N ASP A 128 -7.27 13.47 28.67
CA ASP A 128 -8.37 12.52 28.57
C ASP A 128 -8.95 12.47 27.13
N SER A 129 -8.07 12.41 26.14
CA SER A 129 -8.44 12.51 24.72
C SER A 129 -7.69 11.51 23.85
N PHE A 130 -8.19 11.35 22.60
CA PHE A 130 -7.58 10.48 21.61
C PHE A 130 -6.89 11.28 20.50
N ILE A 131 -5.71 10.83 20.13
CA ILE A 131 -4.95 11.30 18.97
C ILE A 131 -4.84 10.11 18.00
N ALA A 132 -5.05 10.36 16.70
CA ALA A 132 -4.77 9.38 15.66
C ALA A 132 -3.85 10.00 14.61
N ALA A 133 -2.96 9.21 14.00
CA ALA A 133 -2.07 9.71 12.95
C ALA A 133 -1.77 8.62 11.92
N ARG A 134 -1.46 9.05 10.69
CA ARG A 134 -1.16 8.18 9.57
C ARG A 134 0.07 8.68 8.83
N ASP A 135 0.92 7.75 8.35
CA ASP A 135 2.14 8.07 7.59
C ASP A 135 1.89 8.95 6.36
N PRO A 136 2.93 9.68 5.86
CA PRO A 136 2.77 10.67 4.79
C PRO A 136 2.29 10.13 3.44
N ILE A 137 2.48 8.84 3.15
CA ILE A 137 2.03 8.18 1.91
C ILE A 137 0.69 7.47 2.13
N GLY A 138 0.40 7.10 3.38
CA GLY A 138 -0.74 6.27 3.73
C GLY A 138 -0.51 4.79 3.43
N ILE A 139 0.75 4.32 3.57
CA ILE A 139 1.12 2.92 3.37
C ILE A 139 0.35 2.04 4.35
N ARG A 140 0.31 2.44 5.62
CA ARG A 140 -0.55 1.76 6.59
C ARG A 140 -1.95 2.33 6.54
N PRO A 141 -2.98 1.47 6.47
CA PRO A 141 -4.35 1.95 6.35
C PRO A 141 -4.87 2.47 7.68
N LEU A 142 -5.65 3.54 7.59
CA LEU A 142 -6.47 4.06 8.67
C LEU A 142 -7.74 4.65 8.08
N TYR A 143 -8.87 4.36 8.71
CA TYR A 143 -10.19 4.89 8.39
C TYR A 143 -10.81 5.49 9.63
N TYR A 144 -11.77 6.38 9.44
CA TYR A 144 -12.54 6.97 10.52
C TYR A 144 -14.02 7.10 10.15
N GLY A 145 -14.84 7.23 11.15
CA GLY A 145 -16.26 7.53 11.03
C GLY A 145 -16.81 8.03 12.36
N TYR A 146 -18.03 8.49 12.34
CA TYR A 146 -18.73 8.95 13.53
C TYR A 146 -19.89 8.02 13.87
N SER A 147 -20.02 7.67 15.15
CA SER A 147 -21.16 6.92 15.67
C SER A 147 -22.45 7.75 15.60
N GLU A 148 -23.59 7.14 15.90
CA GLU A 148 -24.88 7.85 15.98
C GLU A 148 -24.86 8.98 17.03
N SER A 149 -24.09 8.81 18.09
CA SER A 149 -23.91 9.83 19.14
C SER A 149 -22.90 10.93 18.79
N GLY A 150 -22.27 10.86 17.61
CA GLY A 150 -21.30 11.85 17.11
C GLY A 150 -19.87 11.66 17.62
N HIS A 151 -19.56 10.58 18.33
CA HIS A 151 -18.19 10.24 18.73
C HIS A 151 -17.41 9.60 17.60
N ILE A 152 -16.13 9.96 17.46
CA ILE A 152 -15.28 9.45 16.38
C ILE A 152 -14.75 8.05 16.69
N MET A 153 -14.65 7.23 15.64
CA MET A 153 -13.98 5.94 15.63
C MET A 153 -12.88 5.94 14.61
N PHE A 154 -11.81 5.21 14.90
CA PHE A 154 -10.71 4.93 13.99
C PHE A 154 -10.51 3.43 13.86
N ALA A 155 -10.20 2.93 12.66
CA ALA A 155 -9.86 1.53 12.47
C ALA A 155 -8.95 1.32 11.25
N SER A 156 -8.21 0.22 11.25
CA SER A 156 -7.33 -0.14 10.13
C SER A 156 -8.09 -0.30 8.81
N GLU A 157 -9.30 -0.87 8.84
CA GLU A 157 -10.06 -1.11 7.62
C GLU A 157 -11.51 -0.66 7.74
N PRO A 158 -12.15 -0.25 6.61
CA PRO A 158 -13.51 0.28 6.63
C PRO A 158 -14.52 -0.76 7.11
N LYS A 159 -14.30 -2.06 6.85
CA LYS A 159 -15.20 -3.14 7.31
C LYS A 159 -15.35 -3.22 8.83
N ASN A 160 -14.37 -2.71 9.58
CA ASN A 160 -14.47 -2.62 11.04
C ASN A 160 -15.56 -1.62 11.47
N LEU A 161 -15.75 -0.55 10.70
CA LEU A 161 -16.62 0.59 11.02
C LEU A 161 -18.01 0.49 10.39
N VAL A 162 -18.15 -0.33 9.34
CA VAL A 162 -19.46 -0.53 8.67
C VAL A 162 -20.46 -1.15 9.65
N GLY A 163 -21.59 -0.46 9.84
CA GLY A 163 -22.63 -0.80 10.80
C GLY A 163 -22.43 -0.19 12.21
N LEU A 164 -21.28 0.44 12.46
CA LEU A 164 -21.00 1.22 13.68
C LEU A 164 -21.02 2.74 13.40
N CYS A 165 -20.73 3.14 12.16
CA CYS A 165 -20.70 4.53 11.71
C CYS A 165 -21.62 4.73 10.51
N HIS A 166 -22.23 5.92 10.41
CA HIS A 166 -23.06 6.28 9.26
C HIS A 166 -22.24 6.42 7.98
N ARG A 167 -21.08 7.08 8.06
CA ARG A 167 -20.16 7.31 6.96
C ARG A 167 -18.75 6.92 7.38
N VAL A 168 -18.11 6.12 6.55
CA VAL A 168 -16.73 5.70 6.74
C VAL A 168 -15.87 6.42 5.70
N MET A 169 -14.76 7.02 6.14
CA MET A 169 -13.85 7.77 5.28
C MET A 169 -12.41 7.32 5.51
N PRO A 170 -11.55 7.31 4.49
CA PRO A 170 -10.13 7.11 4.68
C PRO A 170 -9.53 8.28 5.48
N PHE A 171 -8.69 7.96 6.45
CA PHE A 171 -7.92 8.97 7.17
C PHE A 171 -6.86 9.54 6.23
N PRO A 172 -6.75 10.87 6.09
CA PRO A 172 -5.84 11.48 5.13
C PRO A 172 -4.36 11.17 5.48
N PRO A 173 -3.53 10.77 4.48
CA PRO A 173 -2.09 10.58 4.69
C PRO A 173 -1.40 11.86 5.18
N GLY A 174 -0.34 11.71 5.97
CA GLY A 174 0.43 12.85 6.48
C GLY A 174 -0.34 13.77 7.42
N HIS A 175 -1.41 13.27 8.03
CA HIS A 175 -2.22 14.02 8.98
C HIS A 175 -2.25 13.35 10.35
N TYR A 176 -2.53 14.15 11.36
CA TYR A 176 -3.01 13.68 12.65
C TYR A 176 -4.36 14.30 13.00
N TYR A 177 -5.14 13.59 13.80
CA TYR A 177 -6.36 14.07 14.42
C TYR A 177 -6.10 14.33 15.89
N LYS A 178 -6.49 15.50 16.39
CA LYS A 178 -6.48 15.89 17.80
C LYS A 178 -7.55 16.95 18.02
N ASP A 179 -8.28 16.89 19.13
CA ASP A 179 -9.25 17.89 19.57
C ASP A 179 -10.29 18.27 18.49
N GLY A 180 -10.83 17.26 17.80
CA GLY A 180 -11.84 17.45 16.76
C GLY A 180 -11.31 17.93 15.40
N LYS A 181 -9.99 18.03 15.21
CA LYS A 181 -9.37 18.60 14.00
C LYS A 181 -8.38 17.63 13.36
N PHE A 182 -8.40 17.60 12.01
CA PHE A 182 -7.34 17.01 11.21
C PHE A 182 -6.30 18.08 10.88
N THR A 183 -5.04 17.80 11.15
CA THR A 183 -3.92 18.71 10.88
C THR A 183 -2.91 17.99 9.99
N CYS A 184 -2.57 18.60 8.85
CA CYS A 184 -1.49 18.12 7.99
C CYS A 184 -0.14 18.40 8.65
N TYR A 185 0.68 17.37 8.84
CA TYR A 185 2.05 17.52 9.33
C TYR A 185 3.09 17.29 8.23
N CYS A 186 2.70 16.60 7.13
CA CYS A 186 3.58 16.35 5.99
C CYS A 186 2.75 16.04 4.74
N ASP A 187 2.87 16.86 3.70
CA ASP A 187 2.45 16.51 2.33
C ASP A 187 3.69 16.04 1.57
N ILE A 188 3.89 14.74 1.46
CA ILE A 188 5.08 14.12 0.85
C ILE A 188 5.23 14.47 -0.64
N ALA A 189 4.15 14.85 -1.30
CA ALA A 189 4.14 15.22 -2.72
C ALA A 189 4.45 16.71 -2.95
N GLU A 190 4.48 17.52 -1.89
CA GLU A 190 4.85 18.92 -2.00
C GLU A 190 6.36 19.07 -2.28
N VAL A 191 6.70 19.94 -3.22
CA VAL A 191 8.08 20.19 -3.63
C VAL A 191 8.39 21.65 -3.30
N GLU A 192 9.21 21.87 -2.27
CA GLU A 192 9.62 23.21 -1.85
C GLU A 192 10.68 23.79 -2.80
N GLU A 193 11.62 22.97 -3.25
CA GLU A 193 12.71 23.36 -4.14
C GLU A 193 12.97 22.28 -5.19
N VAL A 194 13.11 22.70 -6.45
CA VAL A 194 13.41 21.79 -7.57
C VAL A 194 14.93 21.55 -7.65
N CYS A 195 15.34 20.29 -7.67
CA CYS A 195 16.73 19.88 -7.87
C CYS A 195 17.11 19.96 -9.36
N HIS A 196 18.11 20.77 -9.66
CA HIS A 196 18.66 20.97 -11.00
C HIS A 196 20.07 20.38 -11.16
N ASP A 197 20.41 19.36 -10.37
CA ASP A 197 21.68 18.64 -10.51
C ASP A 197 21.80 17.99 -11.91
N ASP A 198 23.02 17.67 -12.31
CA ASP A 198 23.27 16.95 -13.57
C ASP A 198 22.75 15.48 -13.48
N LEU A 199 22.68 14.84 -14.65
CA LEU A 199 22.13 13.48 -14.79
C LEU A 199 22.87 12.47 -13.90
N GLU A 200 24.18 12.50 -13.86
CA GLU A 200 25.01 11.56 -13.10
C GLU A 200 24.79 11.72 -11.60
N THR A 201 24.75 12.97 -11.12
CA THR A 201 24.46 13.29 -9.72
C THR A 201 23.05 12.84 -9.33
N VAL A 202 22.05 13.12 -10.17
CA VAL A 202 20.66 12.69 -9.93
C VAL A 202 20.58 11.17 -9.87
N CYS A 203 21.15 10.46 -10.83
CA CYS A 203 21.11 8.99 -10.88
C CYS A 203 21.86 8.36 -9.70
N LYS A 204 23.00 8.92 -9.30
CA LYS A 204 23.72 8.47 -8.11
C LYS A 204 22.87 8.63 -6.84
N ASN A 205 22.18 9.75 -6.66
CA ASN A 205 21.32 9.98 -5.51
C ASN A 205 20.09 9.06 -5.52
N ILE A 206 19.49 8.81 -6.68
CA ILE A 206 18.41 7.82 -6.85
C ILE A 206 18.89 6.44 -6.41
N HIS A 207 20.06 6.01 -6.91
CA HIS A 207 20.68 4.74 -6.53
C HIS A 207 20.89 4.63 -5.02
N ASP A 208 21.63 5.58 -4.44
CA ASP A 208 22.04 5.51 -3.04
C ASP A 208 20.83 5.53 -2.09
N LYS A 209 19.82 6.36 -2.39
CA LYS A 209 18.59 6.46 -1.57
C LYS A 209 17.70 5.23 -1.71
N LEU A 210 17.56 4.64 -2.90
CA LEU A 210 16.78 3.41 -3.04
C LEU A 210 17.47 2.22 -2.35
N VAL A 211 18.80 2.11 -2.48
CA VAL A 211 19.59 1.09 -1.76
C VAL A 211 19.40 1.23 -0.25
N ALA A 212 19.50 2.45 0.30
CA ALA A 212 19.26 2.72 1.71
C ALA A 212 17.82 2.41 2.13
N GLY A 213 16.83 2.75 1.30
CA GLY A 213 15.42 2.45 1.54
C GLY A 213 15.12 0.94 1.57
N ILE A 214 15.79 0.17 0.70
CA ILE A 214 15.70 -1.30 0.73
C ILE A 214 16.38 -1.84 1.99
N GLU A 215 17.59 -1.38 2.31
CA GLU A 215 18.36 -1.83 3.47
C GLU A 215 17.56 -1.68 4.78
N LYS A 216 16.94 -0.51 5.00
CA LYS A 216 16.05 -0.28 6.15
C LYS A 216 14.94 -1.34 6.27
N ARG A 217 14.37 -1.76 5.14
CA ARG A 217 13.24 -2.69 5.08
C ARG A 217 13.63 -4.17 5.17
N LEU A 218 14.93 -4.47 5.20
CA LEU A 218 15.44 -5.81 5.47
C LEU A 218 15.54 -6.12 6.97
N ASP A 219 15.41 -5.12 7.84
CA ASP A 219 15.43 -5.28 9.29
C ASP A 219 14.11 -5.87 9.79
N ALA A 220 14.10 -7.18 10.04
CA ALA A 220 12.94 -7.90 10.58
C ALA A 220 13.43 -9.14 11.36
N ASP A 221 12.77 -9.42 12.47
CA ASP A 221 12.99 -10.66 13.24
C ASP A 221 12.24 -11.84 12.61
N ALA A 222 11.20 -11.56 11.82
CA ALA A 222 10.39 -12.54 11.12
C ALA A 222 10.93 -12.86 9.70
N PRO A 223 10.64 -14.06 9.13
CA PRO A 223 11.13 -14.46 7.81
C PRO A 223 10.67 -13.55 6.67
N LEU A 224 11.63 -13.15 5.83
CA LEU A 224 11.42 -12.29 4.65
C LEU A 224 11.15 -13.10 3.39
N GLY A 225 10.32 -12.56 2.50
CA GLY A 225 10.10 -12.95 1.13
C GLY A 225 10.00 -11.74 0.19
N PHE A 226 10.03 -11.97 -1.10
CA PHE A 226 10.06 -10.92 -2.11
C PHE A 226 9.13 -11.27 -3.26
N LEU A 227 8.26 -10.33 -3.66
CA LEU A 227 7.48 -10.48 -4.87
C LEU A 227 8.34 -10.11 -6.08
N LEU A 228 8.44 -11.02 -7.05
CA LEU A 228 9.29 -10.88 -8.23
C LEU A 228 8.46 -11.11 -9.51
N SER A 229 8.06 -10.03 -10.17
CA SER A 229 7.30 -10.11 -11.43
C SER A 229 8.17 -10.14 -12.69
N GLY A 230 9.50 -10.00 -12.56
CA GLY A 230 10.38 -9.82 -13.71
C GLY A 230 10.29 -8.43 -14.36
N GLY A 231 9.45 -7.54 -13.83
CA GLY A 231 9.46 -6.11 -14.15
C GLY A 231 10.60 -5.37 -13.47
N LEU A 232 10.96 -4.18 -13.97
CA LEU A 232 12.08 -3.39 -13.46
C LEU A 232 12.05 -3.22 -11.94
N ASP A 233 10.91 -2.76 -11.41
CA ASP A 233 10.79 -2.29 -10.03
C ASP A 233 10.99 -3.42 -9.02
N SER A 234 10.24 -4.51 -9.15
CA SER A 234 10.36 -5.70 -8.30
C SER A 234 11.72 -6.37 -8.44
N SER A 235 12.28 -6.41 -9.66
CA SER A 235 13.59 -6.99 -9.92
C SER A 235 14.72 -6.20 -9.27
N LEU A 236 14.65 -4.87 -9.25
CA LEU A 236 15.62 -4.02 -8.54
C LEU A 236 15.57 -4.25 -7.04
N VAL A 237 14.37 -4.31 -6.44
CA VAL A 237 14.22 -4.61 -5.01
C VAL A 237 14.86 -5.96 -4.67
N CYS A 238 14.58 -7.01 -5.45
CA CYS A 238 15.14 -8.34 -5.23
C CYS A 238 16.66 -8.37 -5.41
N SER A 239 17.17 -7.74 -6.46
CA SER A 239 18.60 -7.74 -6.76
C SER A 239 19.43 -7.00 -5.71
N VAL A 240 18.98 -5.80 -5.30
CA VAL A 240 19.64 -5.03 -4.23
C VAL A 240 19.60 -5.80 -2.92
N ALA A 241 18.44 -6.37 -2.56
CA ALA A 241 18.31 -7.16 -1.34
C ALA A 241 19.24 -8.39 -1.32
N ALA A 242 19.35 -9.11 -2.45
CA ALA A 242 20.26 -10.26 -2.58
C ALA A 242 21.72 -9.85 -2.37
N LYS A 243 22.15 -8.70 -2.94
CA LYS A 243 23.50 -8.15 -2.75
C LYS A 243 23.77 -7.75 -1.30
N LEU A 244 22.81 -7.11 -0.63
CA LEU A 244 22.95 -6.66 0.76
C LEU A 244 22.97 -7.84 1.73
N LEU A 245 22.09 -8.81 1.58
CA LEU A 245 21.98 -9.98 2.46
C LEU A 245 23.08 -11.02 2.24
N LYS A 246 23.71 -11.05 1.05
CA LYS A 246 24.78 -12.00 0.67
C LYS A 246 24.40 -13.47 0.90
N LYS A 247 23.12 -13.80 0.73
CA LYS A 247 22.57 -15.16 0.83
C LYS A 247 21.39 -15.26 -0.13
N PRO A 248 21.01 -16.47 -0.58
CA PRO A 248 19.80 -16.66 -1.36
C PRO A 248 18.59 -16.05 -0.66
N ILE A 249 17.81 -15.27 -1.40
CA ILE A 249 16.54 -14.72 -0.95
C ILE A 249 15.40 -15.56 -1.50
N ARG A 250 14.24 -15.53 -0.84
CA ARG A 250 13.04 -16.27 -1.26
C ARG A 250 12.19 -15.36 -2.11
N THR A 251 12.02 -15.70 -3.39
CA THR A 251 11.26 -14.92 -4.35
C THR A 251 10.02 -15.66 -4.85
N PHE A 252 8.94 -14.92 -5.11
CA PHE A 252 7.65 -15.46 -5.53
C PHE A 252 7.13 -14.72 -6.74
N ALA A 253 6.67 -15.48 -7.74
CA ALA A 253 6.01 -14.97 -8.93
C ALA A 253 4.65 -15.63 -9.12
N ILE A 254 3.79 -15.02 -9.91
CA ILE A 254 2.48 -15.56 -10.26
C ILE A 254 2.19 -15.35 -11.74
N GLY A 255 1.50 -16.29 -12.35
CA GLY A 255 1.06 -16.18 -13.73
C GLY A 255 -0.10 -17.09 -14.07
N MET A 256 -0.84 -16.72 -15.13
CA MET A 256 -1.87 -17.59 -15.71
C MET A 256 -1.23 -18.81 -16.39
N SER A 257 -1.90 -19.95 -16.34
CA SER A 257 -1.41 -21.20 -16.97
C SER A 257 -1.23 -21.10 -18.49
N GLU A 258 -1.88 -20.16 -19.14
CA GLU A 258 -1.98 -20.08 -20.60
C GLU A 258 -1.00 -19.07 -21.22
N ASP A 259 -0.77 -17.91 -20.59
CA ASP A 259 -0.08 -16.77 -21.21
C ASP A 259 0.74 -15.91 -20.22
N ALA A 260 1.37 -16.53 -19.23
CA ALA A 260 2.15 -15.85 -18.20
C ALA A 260 3.49 -15.31 -18.73
N ILE A 261 3.48 -14.11 -19.26
CA ILE A 261 4.69 -13.44 -19.78
C ILE A 261 5.70 -13.17 -18.67
N ASP A 262 5.24 -12.71 -17.52
CA ASP A 262 6.08 -12.31 -16.38
C ASP A 262 6.87 -13.48 -15.78
N LEU A 263 6.34 -14.71 -15.80
CA LEU A 263 7.05 -15.87 -15.22
C LEU A 263 8.39 -16.13 -15.90
N LYS A 264 8.48 -15.95 -17.23
CA LYS A 264 9.73 -16.10 -17.97
C LYS A 264 10.79 -15.12 -17.45
N TYR A 265 10.41 -13.85 -17.30
CA TYR A 265 11.34 -12.80 -16.88
C TYR A 265 11.64 -12.87 -15.39
N ALA A 266 10.68 -13.27 -14.58
CA ALA A 266 10.90 -13.53 -13.16
C ALA A 266 11.92 -14.65 -12.96
N ARG A 267 11.83 -15.73 -13.73
CA ARG A 267 12.79 -16.84 -13.73
C ARG A 267 14.19 -16.36 -14.13
N GLU A 268 14.31 -15.57 -15.20
CA GLU A 268 15.60 -15.02 -15.64
C GLU A 268 16.27 -14.18 -14.54
N VAL A 269 15.50 -13.34 -13.84
CA VAL A 269 16.02 -12.56 -12.71
C VAL A 269 16.38 -13.47 -11.54
N ALA A 270 15.52 -14.42 -11.20
CA ALA A 270 15.75 -15.36 -10.10
C ALA A 270 17.04 -16.15 -10.28
N ASP A 271 17.30 -16.65 -11.50
CA ASP A 271 18.52 -17.35 -11.86
C ASP A 271 19.75 -16.44 -11.75
N TYR A 272 19.63 -15.18 -12.22
CA TYR A 272 20.70 -14.19 -12.18
C TYR A 272 21.12 -13.83 -10.75
N ILE A 273 20.16 -13.63 -9.84
CA ILE A 273 20.43 -13.29 -8.43
C ILE A 273 20.57 -14.53 -7.53
N HIS A 274 20.45 -15.73 -8.09
CA HIS A 274 20.52 -17.01 -7.38
C HIS A 274 19.52 -17.12 -6.21
N SER A 275 18.27 -16.71 -6.44
CA SER A 275 17.22 -16.78 -5.42
C SER A 275 16.56 -18.16 -5.35
N ASP A 276 15.99 -18.48 -4.19
CA ASP A 276 15.06 -19.60 -4.01
C ASP A 276 13.67 -19.13 -4.54
N HIS A 277 13.36 -19.53 -5.77
CA HIS A 277 12.25 -18.99 -6.54
C HIS A 277 11.08 -19.95 -6.66
N THR A 278 9.89 -19.47 -6.27
CA THR A 278 8.62 -20.20 -6.38
C THR A 278 7.68 -19.51 -7.37
N GLU A 279 7.13 -20.29 -8.31
CA GLU A 279 6.11 -19.83 -9.25
C GLU A 279 4.74 -20.37 -8.86
N VAL A 280 3.75 -19.46 -8.77
CA VAL A 280 2.34 -19.80 -8.52
C VAL A 280 1.59 -19.72 -9.83
N ILE A 281 1.02 -20.85 -10.25
CA ILE A 281 0.23 -20.94 -11.49
C ILE A 281 -1.24 -20.89 -11.13
N ILE A 282 -1.98 -19.97 -11.76
CA ILE A 282 -3.42 -19.80 -11.56
C ILE A 282 -4.22 -20.03 -12.83
N THR A 283 -5.47 -20.38 -12.64
CA THR A 283 -6.44 -20.66 -13.72
C THR A 283 -7.54 -19.62 -13.76
N LYS A 284 -8.34 -19.65 -14.82
CA LYS A 284 -9.56 -18.83 -14.93
C LYS A 284 -10.51 -19.04 -13.74
N ASP A 285 -10.68 -20.28 -13.30
CA ASP A 285 -11.61 -20.59 -12.22
C ASP A 285 -11.11 -20.00 -10.91
N ASP A 286 -9.80 -20.07 -10.61
CA ASP A 286 -9.21 -19.40 -9.44
C ASP A 286 -9.52 -17.89 -9.42
N VAL A 287 -9.44 -17.22 -10.58
CA VAL A 287 -9.73 -15.79 -10.69
C VAL A 287 -11.21 -15.51 -10.42
N ILE A 288 -12.12 -16.25 -11.06
CA ILE A 288 -13.57 -15.97 -10.93
C ILE A 288 -14.10 -16.32 -9.54
N GLU A 289 -13.66 -17.44 -8.96
CA GLU A 289 -14.09 -17.89 -7.62
C GLU A 289 -13.63 -16.93 -6.51
N ASN A 290 -12.49 -16.26 -6.67
CA ASN A 290 -11.97 -15.34 -5.67
C ASN A 290 -12.39 -13.87 -5.89
N LEU A 291 -13.07 -13.52 -6.99
CA LEU A 291 -13.41 -12.13 -7.33
C LEU A 291 -14.21 -11.43 -6.23
N GLU A 292 -15.28 -12.04 -5.74
CA GLU A 292 -16.12 -11.46 -4.68
C GLU A 292 -15.32 -11.28 -3.38
N THR A 293 -14.50 -12.27 -3.01
CA THR A 293 -13.62 -12.20 -1.83
C THR A 293 -12.65 -11.03 -1.95
N VAL A 294 -12.02 -10.86 -3.11
CA VAL A 294 -11.05 -9.77 -3.35
C VAL A 294 -11.73 -8.40 -3.26
N ILE A 295 -12.91 -8.21 -3.84
CA ILE A 295 -13.64 -6.94 -3.74
C ILE A 295 -14.04 -6.66 -2.29
N ALA A 296 -14.52 -7.67 -1.56
CA ALA A 296 -14.89 -7.54 -0.15
C ALA A 296 -13.70 -7.16 0.74
N LEU A 297 -12.53 -7.76 0.52
CA LEU A 297 -11.33 -7.44 1.32
C LEU A 297 -10.73 -6.07 0.98
N LEU A 298 -10.79 -5.65 -0.29
CA LEU A 298 -10.26 -4.36 -0.73
C LEU A 298 -11.06 -3.19 -0.19
N GLY A 299 -12.40 -3.30 -0.19
CA GLY A 299 -13.28 -2.18 0.12
C GLY A 299 -13.24 -1.08 -0.95
N THR A 300 -13.08 -1.47 -2.22
CA THR A 300 -13.14 -0.57 -3.38
C THR A 300 -13.90 -1.22 -4.53
N TYR A 301 -14.39 -0.41 -5.44
CA TYR A 301 -14.99 -0.83 -6.72
C TYR A 301 -14.14 -0.39 -7.92
N ASP A 302 -12.93 0.13 -7.68
CA ASP A 302 -12.02 0.56 -8.74
C ASP A 302 -11.55 -0.62 -9.60
N ILE A 303 -11.71 -0.48 -10.93
CA ILE A 303 -11.44 -1.55 -11.90
C ILE A 303 -9.95 -1.95 -11.86
N THR A 304 -9.06 -0.97 -11.89
CA THR A 304 -7.61 -1.19 -11.97
C THR A 304 -7.10 -1.90 -10.73
N THR A 305 -7.50 -1.40 -9.56
CA THR A 305 -7.12 -1.97 -8.26
C THR A 305 -7.61 -3.41 -8.14
N ILE A 306 -8.86 -3.72 -8.53
CA ILE A 306 -9.41 -5.07 -8.43
C ILE A 306 -8.69 -6.03 -9.38
N ARG A 307 -8.50 -5.66 -10.65
CA ARG A 307 -7.78 -6.50 -11.63
C ARG A 307 -6.38 -6.87 -11.14
N ALA A 308 -5.61 -5.89 -10.70
CA ALA A 308 -4.26 -6.12 -10.19
C ALA A 308 -4.24 -6.89 -8.86
N SER A 309 -5.30 -6.77 -8.05
CA SER A 309 -5.41 -7.48 -6.77
C SER A 309 -5.66 -8.97 -6.91
N MET A 310 -6.25 -9.43 -8.02
CA MET A 310 -6.51 -10.86 -8.20
C MET A 310 -5.23 -11.68 -8.08
N GLY A 311 -4.20 -11.34 -8.87
CA GLY A 311 -2.92 -12.04 -8.80
C GLY A 311 -2.20 -11.82 -7.47
N MET A 312 -2.19 -10.59 -6.94
CA MET A 312 -1.52 -10.31 -5.67
C MET A 312 -2.14 -11.08 -4.50
N TYR A 313 -3.46 -11.17 -4.43
CA TYR A 313 -4.15 -11.94 -3.39
C TYR A 313 -3.81 -13.43 -3.50
N LEU A 314 -3.87 -14.01 -4.71
CA LEU A 314 -3.63 -15.44 -4.92
C LEU A 314 -2.17 -15.85 -4.65
N VAL A 315 -1.18 -15.02 -5.03
CA VAL A 315 0.22 -15.31 -4.66
C VAL A 315 0.45 -15.21 -3.16
N CYS A 316 -0.14 -14.20 -2.49
CA CYS A 316 -0.01 -14.06 -1.03
C CYS A 316 -0.69 -15.21 -0.28
N LYS A 317 -1.83 -15.69 -0.78
CA LYS A 317 -2.50 -16.88 -0.24
C LYS A 317 -1.61 -18.11 -0.33
N ALA A 318 -1.01 -18.37 -1.50
CA ALA A 318 -0.08 -19.48 -1.68
C ALA A 318 1.16 -19.37 -0.77
N ILE A 319 1.74 -18.17 -0.62
CA ILE A 319 2.88 -17.93 0.27
C ILE A 319 2.51 -18.25 1.73
N HIS A 320 1.36 -17.77 2.18
CA HIS A 320 0.88 -18.03 3.54
C HIS A 320 0.64 -19.51 3.82
N GLU A 321 0.03 -20.23 2.87
CA GLU A 321 -0.31 -21.65 3.01
C GLU A 321 0.90 -22.58 2.92
N GLN A 322 1.97 -22.19 2.20
CA GLN A 322 3.06 -23.08 1.83
C GLN A 322 4.40 -22.73 2.50
N THR A 323 4.49 -21.58 3.17
CA THR A 323 5.76 -21.09 3.72
C THR A 323 5.61 -20.49 5.12
N ASP A 324 6.75 -20.22 5.77
CA ASP A 324 6.84 -19.49 7.03
C ASP A 324 7.11 -17.99 6.85
N VAL A 325 7.10 -17.48 5.61
CA VAL A 325 7.29 -16.05 5.33
C VAL A 325 6.22 -15.22 6.04
N ARG A 326 6.64 -14.11 6.62
CA ARG A 326 5.77 -13.15 7.31
C ARG A 326 5.85 -11.74 6.74
N VAL A 327 6.94 -11.39 6.08
CA VAL A 327 7.19 -10.07 5.51
C VAL A 327 7.46 -10.21 4.01
N LEU A 328 6.80 -9.38 3.20
CA LEU A 328 6.98 -9.32 1.75
C LEU A 328 7.43 -7.92 1.31
N LEU A 329 8.58 -7.85 0.62
CA LEU A 329 9.00 -6.65 -0.06
C LEU A 329 8.42 -6.61 -1.47
N THR A 330 7.95 -5.43 -1.89
CA THR A 330 7.28 -5.20 -3.19
C THR A 330 7.90 -4.03 -3.95
N GLY A 331 7.57 -3.90 -5.24
CA GLY A 331 8.03 -2.81 -6.12
C GLY A 331 7.01 -1.67 -6.33
N GLU A 332 6.01 -1.53 -5.46
CA GLU A 332 4.96 -0.51 -5.58
C GLU A 332 5.51 0.93 -5.43
N ILE A 333 4.75 1.94 -5.89
CA ILE A 333 5.05 3.39 -5.82
C ILE A 333 5.98 3.89 -6.95
N SER A 334 6.80 3.05 -7.53
CA SER A 334 7.77 3.46 -8.57
C SER A 334 7.10 4.13 -9.79
N ASP A 335 5.92 3.67 -10.20
CA ASP A 335 5.20 4.21 -11.36
C ASP A 335 4.72 5.65 -11.15
N GLU A 336 4.33 6.01 -9.95
CA GLU A 336 3.85 7.35 -9.59
C GLU A 336 5.00 8.36 -9.51
N LEU A 337 6.19 7.89 -9.16
CA LEU A 337 7.39 8.73 -9.04
C LEU A 337 8.08 8.98 -10.37
N PHE A 338 8.22 7.95 -11.21
CA PHE A 338 9.02 8.00 -12.45
C PHE A 338 8.17 8.01 -13.73
N GLY A 339 6.87 7.85 -13.62
CA GLY A 339 5.94 7.78 -14.73
C GLY A 339 5.56 6.36 -15.13
N TYR A 340 4.41 6.28 -15.78
CA TYR A 340 3.79 5.09 -16.32
C TYR A 340 3.46 5.30 -17.81
N LYS A 341 2.96 4.30 -18.52
CA LYS A 341 2.67 4.39 -19.98
C LYS A 341 1.89 5.65 -20.39
N TYR A 342 0.84 6.02 -19.65
CA TYR A 342 0.02 7.20 -20.00
C TYR A 342 0.75 8.53 -19.75
N THR A 343 1.74 8.57 -18.86
CA THR A 343 2.49 9.80 -18.59
C THR A 343 3.40 10.23 -19.73
N ASP A 344 3.66 9.34 -20.69
CA ASP A 344 4.36 9.70 -21.94
C ASP A 344 3.56 10.71 -22.79
N PHE A 345 2.25 10.82 -22.56
CA PHE A 345 1.37 11.80 -23.21
C PHE A 345 1.31 13.15 -22.48
N ALA A 346 2.09 13.33 -21.41
CA ALA A 346 2.11 14.61 -20.69
C ALA A 346 2.51 15.77 -21.61
N PRO A 347 1.70 16.84 -21.72
CA PRO A 347 1.96 17.92 -22.66
C PRO A 347 3.16 18.80 -22.26
N SER A 348 3.62 18.70 -21.02
CA SER A 348 4.78 19.42 -20.50
C SER A 348 5.31 18.77 -19.22
N ALA A 349 6.55 19.12 -18.84
CA ALA A 349 7.14 18.70 -17.57
C ALA A 349 6.33 19.16 -16.35
N ALA A 350 5.76 20.37 -16.40
CA ALA A 350 4.88 20.87 -15.34
C ALA A 350 3.59 20.04 -15.22
N ALA A 351 2.99 19.64 -16.36
CA ALA A 351 1.82 18.76 -16.35
C ALA A 351 2.15 17.37 -15.81
N PHE A 352 3.30 16.80 -16.18
CA PHE A 352 3.81 15.56 -15.61
C PHE A 352 3.97 15.65 -14.09
N GLN A 353 4.61 16.72 -13.59
CA GLN A 353 4.83 16.90 -12.16
C GLN A 353 3.49 17.03 -11.38
N THR A 354 2.55 17.80 -11.93
CA THR A 354 1.21 17.94 -11.32
C THR A 354 0.49 16.58 -11.22
N GLU A 355 0.59 15.76 -12.27
CA GLU A 355 0.00 14.42 -12.28
C GLU A 355 0.72 13.50 -11.28
N ALA A 356 2.05 13.51 -11.23
CA ALA A 356 2.83 12.73 -10.26
C ALA A 356 2.46 13.11 -8.81
N GLN A 357 2.36 14.40 -8.50
CA GLN A 357 1.92 14.87 -7.18
C GLN A 357 0.52 14.37 -6.82
N LYS A 358 -0.42 14.44 -7.79
CA LYS A 358 -1.77 13.91 -7.61
C LYS A 358 -1.73 12.41 -7.30
N ARG A 359 -0.99 11.63 -8.08
CA ARG A 359 -0.93 10.16 -7.93
C ARG A 359 -0.26 9.75 -6.61
N VAL A 360 0.78 10.44 -6.18
CA VAL A 360 1.42 10.20 -4.88
C VAL A 360 0.44 10.46 -3.73
N ARG A 361 -0.35 11.54 -3.78
CA ARG A 361 -1.38 11.80 -2.76
C ARG A 361 -2.52 10.78 -2.77
N GLU A 362 -2.76 10.11 -3.90
CA GLU A 362 -3.85 9.13 -4.09
C GLU A 362 -3.39 7.67 -3.93
N LEU A 363 -2.10 7.39 -3.73
CA LEU A 363 -1.53 6.04 -3.59
C LEU A 363 -2.32 5.15 -2.63
N HIS A 364 -2.73 5.70 -1.51
CA HIS A 364 -3.48 5.02 -0.45
C HIS A 364 -4.90 4.58 -0.87
N MET A 365 -5.36 5.01 -2.02
CA MET A 365 -6.66 4.65 -2.61
C MET A 365 -6.56 3.53 -3.66
N TYR A 366 -5.37 3.28 -4.21
CA TYR A 366 -5.13 2.40 -5.36
C TYR A 366 -4.02 1.38 -5.10
N ASP A 367 -2.78 1.63 -5.52
CA ASP A 367 -1.71 0.63 -5.49
C ASP A 367 -1.25 0.24 -4.09
N VAL A 368 -1.10 1.20 -3.21
CA VAL A 368 -0.73 0.93 -1.81
C VAL A 368 -1.89 0.28 -1.05
N LEU A 369 -3.16 0.64 -1.35
CA LEU A 369 -4.32 -0.06 -0.81
C LEU A 369 -4.31 -1.53 -1.23
N ARG A 370 -4.07 -1.80 -2.53
CA ARG A 370 -3.96 -3.16 -3.06
C ARG A 370 -2.91 -3.97 -2.30
N ALA A 371 -1.69 -3.44 -2.23
CA ALA A 371 -0.58 -4.12 -1.55
C ALA A 371 -0.93 -4.44 -0.09
N ASP A 372 -1.41 -3.45 0.67
CA ASP A 372 -1.81 -3.65 2.05
C ASP A 372 -2.88 -4.74 2.20
N ARG A 373 -4.00 -4.63 1.45
CA ARG A 373 -5.15 -5.52 1.62
C ARG A 373 -4.86 -6.96 1.22
N CYS A 374 -4.23 -7.16 0.05
CA CYS A 374 -3.96 -8.50 -0.46
C CYS A 374 -2.95 -9.24 0.42
N ILE A 375 -1.94 -8.53 0.91
CA ILE A 375 -0.87 -9.10 1.74
C ILE A 375 -1.38 -9.37 3.16
N SER A 376 -2.03 -8.38 3.78
CA SER A 376 -2.48 -8.50 5.17
C SER A 376 -3.66 -9.46 5.38
N ALA A 377 -4.53 -9.63 4.39
CA ALA A 377 -5.60 -10.63 4.45
C ALA A 377 -5.06 -12.05 4.61
N ASN A 378 -3.83 -12.28 4.17
CA ASN A 378 -3.09 -13.54 4.27
C ASN A 378 -2.06 -13.56 5.43
N SER A 379 -2.24 -12.75 6.46
CA SER A 379 -1.38 -12.70 7.64
C SER A 379 0.10 -12.45 7.32
N LEU A 380 0.34 -11.58 6.34
CA LEU A 380 1.66 -11.14 5.91
C LEU A 380 1.81 -9.62 6.07
N GLU A 381 3.05 -9.13 6.08
CA GLU A 381 3.36 -7.70 6.11
C GLU A 381 3.94 -7.22 4.78
N ALA A 382 3.35 -6.17 4.19
CA ALA A 382 3.92 -5.49 3.04
C ALA A 382 4.97 -4.47 3.47
N ARG A 383 6.12 -4.44 2.80
CA ARG A 383 7.10 -3.37 2.86
C ARG A 383 7.36 -2.83 1.46
N VAL A 384 7.35 -1.50 1.32
CA VAL A 384 7.40 -0.81 0.02
C VAL A 384 8.65 0.09 -0.07
N PRO A 385 9.80 -0.44 -0.51
CA PRO A 385 11.07 0.30 -0.53
C PRO A 385 11.03 1.61 -1.31
N PHE A 386 10.30 1.68 -2.42
CA PHE A 386 10.11 2.92 -3.18
C PHE A 386 9.30 3.98 -2.41
N GLY A 387 8.64 3.59 -1.31
CA GLY A 387 7.96 4.49 -0.37
C GLY A 387 8.85 5.01 0.75
N ASP A 388 10.18 4.82 0.68
CA ASP A 388 11.09 5.46 1.62
C ASP A 388 10.97 6.98 1.55
N LEU A 389 10.78 7.64 2.69
CA LEU A 389 10.44 9.07 2.73
C LEU A 389 11.53 9.95 2.12
N ASP A 390 12.81 9.62 2.35
CA ASP A 390 13.93 10.36 1.79
C ASP A 390 14.04 10.13 0.28
N PHE A 391 13.76 8.90 -0.17
CA PHE A 391 13.74 8.58 -1.59
C PHE A 391 12.60 9.32 -2.32
N VAL A 392 11.37 9.25 -1.78
CA VAL A 392 10.20 9.92 -2.38
C VAL A 392 10.41 11.43 -2.46
N LYS A 393 10.83 12.08 -1.36
CA LYS A 393 11.11 13.53 -1.34
C LYS A 393 12.14 13.90 -2.40
N TYR A 394 13.24 13.15 -2.50
CA TYR A 394 14.27 13.41 -3.48
C TYR A 394 13.76 13.26 -4.91
N VAL A 395 13.13 12.13 -5.25
CA VAL A 395 12.64 11.90 -6.62
C VAL A 395 11.57 12.91 -7.02
N MET A 396 10.70 13.31 -6.09
CA MET A 396 9.70 14.36 -6.34
C MET A 396 10.36 15.72 -6.59
N SER A 397 11.48 16.03 -5.95
CA SER A 397 12.23 17.29 -6.15
C SER A 397 13.03 17.34 -7.46
N VAL A 398 13.38 16.20 -8.07
CA VAL A 398 14.12 16.17 -9.35
C VAL A 398 13.38 16.95 -10.42
N ASP A 399 14.11 17.78 -11.18
CA ASP A 399 13.55 18.56 -12.30
C ASP A 399 12.66 17.66 -13.19
N PRO A 400 11.36 17.95 -13.29
CA PRO A 400 10.43 17.13 -14.04
C PRO A 400 10.80 17.02 -15.53
N GLU A 401 11.58 17.95 -16.07
CA GLU A 401 12.15 17.83 -17.42
C GLU A 401 13.03 16.59 -17.58
N MET A 402 13.71 16.14 -16.53
CA MET A 402 14.54 14.94 -16.55
C MET A 402 13.69 13.66 -16.44
N LYS A 403 12.47 13.73 -15.91
CA LYS A 403 11.57 12.59 -15.75
C LYS A 403 10.73 12.31 -17.00
N LEU A 404 10.61 13.26 -17.92
CA LEU A 404 9.94 13.05 -19.20
C LEU A 404 10.63 11.95 -20.01
N ASN A 405 9.85 11.21 -20.79
CA ASN A 405 10.38 10.13 -21.65
C ASN A 405 11.14 10.68 -22.89
N LYS A 406 12.20 11.46 -22.65
CA LYS A 406 13.08 12.05 -23.69
C LYS A 406 14.00 11.02 -24.34
N TYR A 407 14.29 9.94 -23.63
CA TYR A 407 15.24 8.91 -24.08
C TYR A 407 14.53 7.73 -24.77
N LYS A 408 13.24 7.88 -25.10
CA LYS A 408 12.39 6.81 -25.65
C LYS A 408 12.37 5.55 -24.80
N LYS A 409 12.52 5.72 -23.48
CA LYS A 409 12.53 4.64 -22.49
C LYS A 409 11.92 5.15 -21.18
N GLY A 410 10.78 4.61 -20.82
CA GLY A 410 10.12 4.94 -19.55
C GLY A 410 11.02 4.64 -18.35
N LYS A 411 10.94 5.47 -17.31
CA LYS A 411 11.75 5.39 -16.09
C LYS A 411 13.25 5.44 -16.34
N TYR A 412 13.72 6.22 -17.33
CA TYR A 412 15.13 6.24 -17.72
C TYR A 412 16.08 6.52 -16.55
N LEU A 413 15.78 7.50 -15.69
CA LEU A 413 16.60 7.83 -14.52
C LEU A 413 16.81 6.62 -13.59
N LEU A 414 15.76 5.85 -13.33
CA LEU A 414 15.86 4.66 -12.50
C LEU A 414 16.70 3.57 -13.17
N ARG A 415 16.52 3.36 -14.48
CA ARG A 415 17.29 2.38 -15.24
C ARG A 415 18.78 2.76 -15.29
N HIS A 416 19.08 4.01 -15.60
CA HIS A 416 20.45 4.51 -15.66
C HIS A 416 21.16 4.49 -14.30
N ALA A 417 20.43 4.79 -13.22
CA ALA A 417 20.93 4.70 -11.86
C ALA A 417 21.38 3.28 -11.45
N PHE A 418 20.84 2.25 -12.08
CA PHE A 418 21.14 0.84 -11.78
C PHE A 418 21.81 0.09 -12.93
N GLU A 419 22.44 0.80 -13.86
CA GLU A 419 23.33 0.18 -14.83
C GLU A 419 24.51 -0.51 -14.13
N GLY A 420 24.99 -1.60 -14.70
CA GLY A 420 26.05 -2.42 -14.12
C GLY A 420 25.60 -3.86 -13.85
N ASP A 421 25.88 -4.38 -12.65
CA ASP A 421 25.70 -5.77 -12.30
C ASP A 421 24.45 -6.05 -11.42
N TYR A 422 23.47 -5.14 -11.43
CA TYR A 422 22.21 -5.35 -10.69
C TYR A 422 21.24 -6.28 -11.42
N LEU A 423 21.07 -6.07 -12.73
CA LEU A 423 20.13 -6.84 -13.55
C LEU A 423 20.72 -7.14 -14.93
N PRO A 424 20.31 -8.24 -15.59
CA PRO A 424 20.59 -8.43 -17.01
C PRO A 424 20.04 -7.24 -17.82
N LEU A 425 20.79 -6.80 -18.84
CA LEU A 425 20.38 -5.66 -19.67
C LEU A 425 18.97 -5.82 -20.29
N PRO A 426 18.56 -7.02 -20.77
CA PRO A 426 17.19 -7.22 -21.27
C PRO A 426 16.12 -6.93 -20.20
N ILE A 427 16.37 -7.24 -18.94
CA ILE A 427 15.47 -6.94 -17.82
C ILE A 427 15.52 -5.46 -17.45
N LEU A 428 16.74 -4.91 -17.30
CA LEU A 428 16.93 -3.51 -16.95
C LEU A 428 16.25 -2.57 -17.95
N TYR A 429 16.23 -2.94 -19.23
CA TYR A 429 15.62 -2.15 -20.31
C TYR A 429 14.32 -2.75 -20.88
N ARG A 430 13.73 -3.74 -20.20
CA ARG A 430 12.43 -4.29 -20.58
C ARG A 430 11.36 -3.21 -20.59
N GLU A 431 10.46 -3.25 -21.58
CA GLU A 431 9.31 -2.35 -21.62
C GLU A 431 8.33 -2.64 -20.48
N LYS A 432 7.72 -1.59 -19.95
CA LYS A 432 6.77 -1.70 -18.85
C LYS A 432 5.45 -2.33 -19.32
N ALA A 433 5.01 -3.37 -18.63
CA ALA A 433 3.65 -3.88 -18.68
C ALA A 433 2.96 -3.66 -17.33
N ALA A 434 1.65 -3.49 -17.33
CA ALA A 434 0.87 -3.47 -16.09
C ALA A 434 0.88 -4.86 -15.46
N PHE A 435 0.91 -4.93 -14.13
CA PHE A 435 0.92 -6.21 -13.41
C PHE A 435 -0.28 -7.08 -13.79
N SER A 436 -1.50 -6.50 -13.89
CA SER A 436 -2.70 -7.21 -14.32
C SER A 436 -2.62 -7.78 -15.74
N ASP A 437 -1.87 -7.13 -16.64
CA ASP A 437 -1.71 -7.57 -18.02
C ASP A 437 -0.56 -8.59 -18.14
N ALA A 438 0.48 -8.48 -17.33
CA ALA A 438 1.69 -9.29 -17.41
C ALA A 438 1.57 -10.65 -16.69
N ILE A 439 0.68 -10.77 -15.69
CA ILE A 439 0.26 -12.07 -15.12
C ILE A 439 -0.34 -12.96 -16.21
N GLY A 440 -1.04 -12.36 -17.18
CA GLY A 440 -1.66 -12.94 -18.34
C GLY A 440 -2.77 -12.03 -18.87
N HIS A 441 -2.71 -11.66 -20.14
CA HIS A 441 -3.76 -10.87 -20.78
C HIS A 441 -5.14 -11.55 -20.63
N SER A 442 -5.16 -12.87 -20.63
CA SER A 442 -6.35 -13.71 -20.43
C SER A 442 -7.06 -13.41 -19.10
N MET A 443 -6.36 -13.08 -18.03
CA MET A 443 -6.98 -12.78 -16.74
C MET A 443 -7.97 -11.60 -16.83
N VAL A 444 -7.55 -10.50 -17.43
CA VAL A 444 -8.42 -9.32 -17.60
C VAL A 444 -9.57 -9.63 -18.56
N ASP A 445 -9.30 -10.39 -19.63
CA ASP A 445 -10.31 -10.78 -20.61
C ASP A 445 -11.36 -11.71 -19.98
N TYR A 446 -10.96 -12.61 -19.07
CA TYR A 446 -11.89 -13.46 -18.31
C TYR A 446 -12.79 -12.66 -17.37
N LEU A 447 -12.25 -11.66 -16.66
CA LEU A 447 -13.05 -10.79 -15.79
C LEU A 447 -14.09 -10.00 -16.60
N LYS A 448 -13.70 -9.44 -17.75
CA LYS A 448 -14.61 -8.76 -18.67
C LYS A 448 -15.69 -9.70 -19.20
N ALA A 449 -15.29 -10.87 -19.73
CA ALA A 449 -16.22 -11.86 -20.26
C ALA A 449 -17.20 -12.34 -19.18
N TYR A 450 -16.73 -12.52 -17.94
CA TYR A 450 -17.61 -12.89 -16.84
C TYR A 450 -18.64 -11.80 -16.54
N ALA A 451 -18.25 -10.53 -16.53
CA ALA A 451 -19.18 -9.41 -16.35
C ALA A 451 -20.20 -9.32 -17.50
N GLU A 452 -19.78 -9.59 -18.76
CA GLU A 452 -20.69 -9.63 -19.91
C GLU A 452 -21.81 -10.68 -19.73
N THR A 453 -21.55 -11.80 -19.05
CA THR A 453 -22.57 -12.83 -18.77
C THR A 453 -23.60 -12.42 -17.73
N LYS A 454 -23.36 -11.35 -16.96
CA LYS A 454 -24.21 -10.94 -15.82
C LYS A 454 -25.33 -9.96 -16.21
N TYR A 455 -25.14 -9.20 -17.27
CA TYR A 455 -26.03 -8.10 -17.62
C TYR A 455 -26.23 -8.00 -19.14
N THR A 456 -27.46 -7.73 -19.56
CA THR A 456 -27.72 -7.15 -20.88
C THR A 456 -27.34 -5.66 -20.88
N ASP A 457 -27.25 -5.04 -22.06
CA ASP A 457 -26.92 -3.62 -22.17
C ASP A 457 -28.00 -2.71 -21.53
N ASP A 458 -29.26 -3.11 -21.63
CA ASP A 458 -30.38 -2.35 -21.03
C ASP A 458 -30.39 -2.50 -19.51
N GLU A 459 -30.12 -3.69 -18.98
CA GLU A 459 -29.96 -3.91 -17.54
C GLU A 459 -28.78 -3.12 -16.99
N MET A 460 -27.65 -3.09 -17.71
CA MET A 460 -26.48 -2.28 -17.32
C MET A 460 -26.85 -0.82 -17.14
N LYS A 461 -27.50 -0.21 -18.12
CA LYS A 461 -27.91 1.20 -18.07
C LYS A 461 -28.89 1.49 -16.92
N LEU A 462 -29.89 0.63 -16.76
CA LEU A 462 -30.91 0.77 -15.72
C LEU A 462 -30.32 0.64 -14.31
N ARG A 463 -29.40 -0.32 -14.10
CA ARG A 463 -28.79 -0.58 -12.80
C ARG A 463 -27.73 0.44 -12.44
N ALA A 464 -26.88 0.85 -13.40
CA ALA A 464 -25.86 1.88 -13.19
C ALA A 464 -26.47 3.23 -12.75
N ALA A 465 -27.67 3.57 -13.25
CA ALA A 465 -28.39 4.78 -12.86
C ALA A 465 -28.78 4.83 -11.36
N LYS A 466 -28.74 3.71 -10.64
CA LYS A 466 -28.94 3.66 -9.19
C LYS A 466 -27.76 4.23 -8.39
N TYR A 467 -26.60 4.37 -9.03
CA TYR A 467 -25.34 4.79 -8.42
C TYR A 467 -24.91 6.15 -8.96
N PRO A 468 -25.44 7.28 -8.45
CA PRO A 468 -25.13 8.62 -8.98
C PRO A 468 -23.69 9.07 -8.70
N PHE A 469 -23.07 8.56 -7.63
CA PHE A 469 -21.67 8.81 -7.30
C PHE A 469 -20.79 7.75 -7.97
N ALA A 470 -19.76 8.19 -8.73
CA ALA A 470 -18.90 7.31 -9.53
C ALA A 470 -19.74 6.26 -10.30
N THR A 471 -20.62 6.77 -11.18
CA THR A 471 -21.57 5.93 -11.93
C THR A 471 -20.82 4.86 -12.74
N PRO A 472 -21.15 3.57 -12.58
CA PRO A 472 -20.58 2.52 -13.40
C PRO A 472 -20.80 2.77 -14.90
N PHE A 473 -19.76 2.56 -15.70
CA PHE A 473 -19.76 2.88 -17.13
C PHE A 473 -19.51 1.66 -18.04
N THR A 474 -19.18 0.50 -17.45
CA THR A 474 -19.08 -0.79 -18.12
C THR A 474 -19.82 -1.85 -17.30
N LYS A 475 -20.13 -3.02 -17.87
CA LYS A 475 -20.71 -4.17 -17.14
C LYS A 475 -19.76 -4.64 -16.02
N GLU A 476 -18.46 -4.57 -16.25
CA GLU A 476 -17.44 -4.88 -15.25
C GLU A 476 -17.49 -3.91 -14.06
N SER A 477 -17.48 -2.60 -14.32
CA SER A 477 -17.59 -1.59 -13.26
C SER A 477 -18.91 -1.68 -12.49
N LEU A 478 -20.00 -2.08 -13.15
CA LEU A 478 -21.28 -2.33 -12.49
C LEU A 478 -21.22 -3.58 -11.59
N LEU A 479 -20.66 -4.67 -12.08
CA LEU A 479 -20.49 -5.90 -11.29
C LEU A 479 -19.68 -5.62 -10.02
N TYR A 480 -18.56 -4.91 -10.16
CA TYR A 480 -17.70 -4.57 -9.02
C TYR A 480 -18.41 -3.65 -8.03
N ARG A 481 -19.18 -2.67 -8.54
CA ARG A 481 -19.98 -1.79 -7.69
C ARG A 481 -21.07 -2.53 -6.94
N GLU A 482 -21.81 -3.45 -7.56
CA GLU A 482 -22.85 -4.22 -6.90
C GLU A 482 -22.28 -5.17 -5.83
N ILE A 483 -21.12 -5.79 -6.09
CA ILE A 483 -20.43 -6.59 -5.08
C ILE A 483 -19.96 -5.70 -3.91
N PHE A 484 -19.36 -4.54 -4.21
CA PHE A 484 -18.95 -3.59 -3.18
C PHE A 484 -20.13 -3.18 -2.28
N GLU A 485 -21.27 -2.80 -2.83
CA GLU A 485 -22.46 -2.39 -2.06
C GLU A 485 -23.01 -3.51 -1.15
N LYS A 486 -22.77 -4.77 -1.47
CA LYS A 486 -23.15 -5.90 -0.62
C LYS A 486 -22.38 -5.90 0.72
N TYR A 487 -21.13 -5.48 0.72
CA TYR A 487 -20.24 -5.46 1.89
C TYR A 487 -20.10 -4.08 2.54
N TYR A 488 -20.26 -3.02 1.76
CA TYR A 488 -20.10 -1.62 2.15
C TYR A 488 -21.31 -0.78 1.75
N PRO A 489 -22.53 -1.15 2.20
CA PRO A 489 -23.75 -0.48 1.76
C PRO A 489 -23.73 1.00 2.09
N GLY A 490 -23.95 1.85 1.08
CA GLY A 490 -23.98 3.29 1.21
C GLY A 490 -22.64 3.97 1.48
N GLN A 491 -21.50 3.25 1.35
CA GLN A 491 -20.16 3.77 1.64
C GLN A 491 -19.37 4.12 0.36
N ALA A 492 -20.02 4.31 -0.77
CA ALA A 492 -19.35 4.54 -2.04
C ALA A 492 -18.37 5.73 -2.03
N GLU A 493 -18.70 6.78 -1.27
CA GLU A 493 -17.87 8.00 -1.20
C GLU A 493 -16.55 7.82 -0.44
N MET A 494 -16.31 6.65 0.20
CA MET A 494 -14.99 6.33 0.73
C MET A 494 -13.97 6.01 -0.37
N VAL A 495 -14.43 5.70 -1.58
CA VAL A 495 -13.62 5.54 -2.79
C VAL A 495 -13.74 6.83 -3.60
N LYS A 496 -12.61 7.43 -3.95
CA LYS A 496 -12.60 8.74 -4.61
C LYS A 496 -13.27 8.72 -5.98
N ASP A 497 -12.84 7.80 -6.85
CA ASP A 497 -13.34 7.59 -8.22
C ASP A 497 -12.69 6.33 -8.80
N PHE A 498 -13.08 5.96 -10.02
CA PHE A 498 -12.33 4.99 -10.82
C PHE A 498 -10.97 5.57 -11.23
N TRP A 499 -9.91 4.78 -11.07
CA TRP A 499 -8.61 5.17 -11.59
C TRP A 499 -8.64 5.14 -13.13
N MET A 500 -8.27 6.25 -13.74
CA MET A 500 -8.17 6.39 -15.20
C MET A 500 -6.91 7.18 -15.54
N PRO A 501 -6.30 7.00 -16.74
CA PRO A 501 -5.35 7.94 -17.28
C PRO A 501 -5.92 9.36 -17.28
N ASN A 502 -5.07 10.37 -17.31
CA ASN A 502 -5.52 11.77 -17.30
C ASN A 502 -6.23 12.11 -18.62
N LYS A 503 -7.56 12.06 -18.60
CA LYS A 503 -8.42 12.26 -19.78
C LYS A 503 -8.27 13.64 -20.44
N ALA A 504 -7.67 14.61 -19.76
CA ALA A 504 -7.39 15.92 -20.35
C ALA A 504 -6.20 15.91 -21.33
N TRP A 505 -5.41 14.82 -21.34
CA TRP A 505 -4.27 14.68 -22.22
C TRP A 505 -4.65 14.01 -23.53
N GLU A 506 -4.13 14.53 -24.64
CA GLU A 506 -4.34 13.92 -25.95
C GLU A 506 -3.84 12.45 -25.95
N GLY A 507 -4.70 11.53 -26.42
CA GLY A 507 -4.41 10.09 -26.41
C GLY A 507 -4.76 9.35 -25.12
N CYS A 508 -5.21 10.05 -24.05
CA CYS A 508 -5.58 9.45 -22.76
C CYS A 508 -7.10 9.44 -22.47
N ASP A 509 -7.95 9.96 -23.36
CA ASP A 509 -9.41 9.89 -23.20
C ASP A 509 -9.91 8.49 -23.59
N VAL A 510 -9.74 7.55 -22.68
CA VAL A 510 -10.08 6.14 -22.84
C VAL A 510 -11.17 5.71 -21.85
N ASN A 511 -11.90 4.65 -22.18
CA ASN A 511 -12.98 4.08 -21.35
C ASN A 511 -12.56 2.76 -20.66
N ASP A 512 -11.32 2.34 -20.80
CA ASP A 512 -10.73 1.21 -20.10
C ASP A 512 -9.43 1.69 -19.44
N PRO A 513 -9.19 1.41 -18.14
CA PRO A 513 -7.98 1.84 -17.44
C PRO A 513 -6.73 1.04 -17.84
N SER A 514 -6.87 -0.06 -18.59
CA SER A 514 -5.73 -0.88 -19.02
C SER A 514 -4.78 -0.09 -19.93
N ALA A 515 -3.48 -0.21 -19.67
CA ALA A 515 -2.46 0.37 -20.55
C ALA A 515 -2.54 -0.15 -22.00
N ARG A 516 -3.13 -1.34 -22.23
CA ARG A 516 -3.30 -1.94 -23.56
C ARG A 516 -4.10 -1.08 -24.56
N VAL A 517 -4.96 -0.19 -24.05
CA VAL A 517 -5.76 0.68 -24.94
C VAL A 517 -5.02 1.94 -25.38
N LEU A 518 -3.84 2.21 -24.83
CA LEU A 518 -3.02 3.36 -25.18
C LEU A 518 -2.19 3.10 -26.44
N ALA A 519 -2.07 4.11 -27.29
CA ALA A 519 -1.36 3.99 -28.57
C ALA A 519 0.13 3.65 -28.42
N ASN A 520 0.75 3.96 -27.26
CA ASN A 520 2.15 3.67 -26.96
C ASN A 520 2.37 2.33 -26.25
N TYR A 521 1.36 1.49 -26.13
CA TYR A 521 1.52 0.17 -25.48
C TYR A 521 2.53 -0.72 -26.23
N GLY A 522 2.41 -0.80 -27.57
CA GLY A 522 3.35 -1.53 -28.44
C GLY A 522 3.59 -2.98 -27.96
N ALA A 523 4.86 -3.37 -27.98
CA ALA A 523 5.35 -4.68 -27.50
C ALA A 523 5.58 -4.71 -25.97
N SER A 524 4.83 -3.93 -25.20
CA SER A 524 4.97 -3.88 -23.75
C SER A 524 4.66 -5.24 -23.12
N GLY A 525 5.60 -5.75 -22.36
CA GLY A 525 5.50 -7.06 -21.72
C GLY A 525 6.08 -8.23 -22.55
N GLU A 526 6.50 -7.99 -23.80
CA GLU A 526 7.20 -8.98 -24.63
C GLU A 526 8.68 -9.08 -24.28
#